data_6e94004f0d8fb0b8cf945c880c0abc8b
#
_entry.id   6e94004f0d8fb0b8cf945c880c0abc8b
#
_cell.length_a   1.000
_cell.length_b   1.000
_cell.length_c   1.000
_cell.angle_alpha   90.00
_cell.angle_beta   90.00
_cell.angle_gamma   90.00
#
_symmetry.space_group_name_H-M   'P 1'
#
loop_
_entity.id
_entity.type
_entity.pdbx_description
1 polymer ?
#
loop_
_entity_poly.entity_id
_entity_poly.type
_entity_poly.pdbx_seq_one_letter_code
_entity_poly.pdbx_strand_id
1 'polypeptide(L)'
;MDKFFKLRENKTTVRTEILAGLTTFLSMAYVLFVNPSMLATTGMELKAVFVATILASVVGSLAMGLIANYPIGLAPGMGLNAFFAYTVCAQWGIPWQTALAGVLVSGLVFICLTISGLREKIVNAIPTELKFAVGAGIGFFIAFLGLKNAGIIVPNESTIVALGDLHSGPVLLAVFGIVVTVAYMTIGWKGAIFFGMATTAVDGMLFGLIDVPTQVVSSVPSMESTFGQAIIHLPDIFTPQMLIVILTFFFIDFFDTAGTLVAVATQAGFVKDNKIPRAGRSLFSDSLATVFGAIFGTSTTTSYVESIAGVAVGGRTGLTAVVIAICFSLSLFFSPLLGVITSAVTTPALVIVGILMIGNVAHIDWTKFEVAVPSFFVILMMVLTFSIATGIAIGFIFYPITMVLKGRYKEVHPIMYVMMVLFILYFMFVV
;
A
#
# COMPACT_ATOMS: atom_id res chain seq x y z
N MET A 1 22.33 -22.59 2.60
CA MET A 1 21.47 -21.57 3.20
C MET A 1 22.28 -20.58 4.06
N ASP A 2 23.07 -21.04 5.03
CA ASP A 2 23.82 -20.14 5.93
C ASP A 2 24.79 -19.20 5.19
N LYS A 3 25.55 -19.71 4.18
CA LYS A 3 26.46 -18.87 3.37
C LYS A 3 25.77 -17.77 2.58
N PHE A 4 24.54 -18.01 2.11
CA PHE A 4 23.80 -17.06 1.27
C PHE A 4 23.07 -16.01 2.11
N PHE A 5 22.28 -16.45 3.09
CA PHE A 5 21.48 -15.56 3.93
C PHE A 5 22.22 -15.01 5.15
N LYS A 6 23.44 -15.53 5.45
CA LYS A 6 24.27 -15.09 6.59
C LYS A 6 23.54 -15.22 7.92
N LEU A 7 22.90 -16.37 8.15
CA LEU A 7 22.04 -16.60 9.33
C LEU A 7 22.81 -16.40 10.64
N ARG A 8 24.02 -16.96 10.74
CA ARG A 8 24.86 -16.84 11.94
C ARG A 8 25.32 -15.41 12.20
N GLU A 9 25.70 -14.65 11.13
CA GLU A 9 26.08 -13.24 11.25
C GLU A 9 24.92 -12.39 11.78
N ASN A 10 23.68 -12.73 11.37
CA ASN A 10 22.46 -12.03 11.78
C ASN A 10 21.83 -12.64 13.05
N LYS A 11 22.53 -13.56 13.75
CA LYS A 11 22.09 -14.18 15.01
C LYS A 11 20.68 -14.79 14.94
N THR A 12 20.37 -15.47 13.84
CA THR A 12 19.07 -16.12 13.59
C THR A 12 19.26 -17.58 13.17
N THR A 13 18.16 -18.33 13.08
CA THR A 13 18.12 -19.74 12.67
C THR A 13 17.11 -19.95 11.55
N VAL A 14 17.24 -21.03 10.78
CA VAL A 14 16.25 -21.41 9.73
C VAL A 14 14.84 -21.49 10.31
N ARG A 15 14.69 -22.10 11.50
CA ARG A 15 13.39 -22.22 12.17
C ARG A 15 12.77 -20.84 12.52
N THR A 16 13.60 -19.94 13.03
CA THR A 16 13.16 -18.57 13.36
C THR A 16 12.73 -17.82 12.10
N GLU A 17 13.50 -17.91 11.02
CA GLU A 17 13.18 -17.26 9.74
C GLU A 17 11.88 -17.81 9.12
N ILE A 18 11.63 -19.13 9.20
CA ILE A 18 10.39 -19.75 8.74
C ILE A 18 9.20 -19.23 9.58
N LEU A 19 9.31 -19.21 10.91
CA LEU A 19 8.26 -18.67 11.77
C LEU A 19 8.00 -17.19 11.52
N ALA A 20 9.06 -16.42 11.28
CA ALA A 20 8.96 -15.01 10.94
C ALA A 20 8.25 -14.81 9.58
N GLY A 21 8.58 -15.62 8.57
CA GLY A 21 7.94 -15.57 7.27
C GLY A 21 6.45 -15.93 7.33
N LEU A 22 6.09 -16.98 8.05
CA LEU A 22 4.69 -17.36 8.30
C LEU A 22 3.92 -16.25 9.04
N THR A 23 4.55 -15.65 10.07
CA THR A 23 3.93 -14.56 10.84
C THR A 23 3.68 -13.32 9.96
N THR A 24 4.66 -12.93 9.14
CA THR A 24 4.50 -11.83 8.20
C THR A 24 3.43 -12.12 7.17
N PHE A 25 3.47 -13.32 6.55
CA PHE A 25 2.47 -13.71 5.57
C PHE A 25 1.05 -13.62 6.13
N LEU A 26 0.79 -14.16 7.33
CA LEU A 26 -0.52 -14.07 7.98
C LEU A 26 -0.95 -12.63 8.25
N SER A 27 0.01 -11.75 8.56
CA SER A 27 -0.29 -10.34 8.81
C SER A 27 -0.65 -9.58 7.54
N MET A 28 -0.14 -9.99 6.37
CA MET A 28 -0.38 -9.32 5.08
C MET A 28 -1.28 -10.13 4.13
N ALA A 29 -1.74 -11.33 4.52
CA ALA A 29 -2.54 -12.21 3.67
C ALA A 29 -3.90 -11.61 3.24
N TYR A 30 -4.38 -10.59 3.95
CA TYR A 30 -5.58 -9.86 3.56
C TYR A 30 -5.48 -9.24 2.15
N VAL A 31 -4.27 -8.94 1.68
CA VAL A 31 -4.03 -8.38 0.35
C VAL A 31 -4.53 -9.30 -0.77
N LEU A 32 -4.48 -10.62 -0.56
CA LEU A 32 -4.98 -11.63 -1.49
C LEU A 32 -6.44 -11.40 -1.90
N PHE A 33 -7.20 -10.79 -1.04
CA PHE A 33 -8.63 -10.57 -1.20
C PHE A 33 -8.96 -9.09 -1.43
N VAL A 34 -8.36 -8.19 -0.65
CA VAL A 34 -8.64 -6.76 -0.71
C VAL A 34 -8.17 -6.15 -2.03
N ASN A 35 -6.96 -6.50 -2.50
CA ASN A 35 -6.46 -5.95 -3.76
C ASN A 35 -7.31 -6.35 -4.97
N PRO A 36 -7.63 -7.64 -5.21
CA PRO A 36 -8.50 -8.02 -6.32
C PRO A 36 -9.89 -7.39 -6.23
N SER A 37 -10.49 -7.33 -5.04
CA SER A 37 -11.80 -6.69 -4.85
C SER A 37 -11.78 -5.20 -5.20
N MET A 38 -10.70 -4.51 -4.83
CA MET A 38 -10.53 -3.09 -5.12
C MET A 38 -10.32 -2.83 -6.61
N LEU A 39 -9.41 -3.57 -7.26
CA LEU A 39 -9.12 -3.39 -8.68
C LEU A 39 -10.28 -3.88 -9.58
N ALA A 40 -11.06 -4.86 -9.16
CA ALA A 40 -12.24 -5.31 -9.90
C ALA A 40 -13.29 -4.19 -10.05
N THR A 41 -13.31 -3.17 -9.21
CA THR A 41 -14.21 -2.01 -9.36
C THR A 41 -13.91 -1.19 -10.62
N THR A 42 -12.73 -1.36 -11.22
CA THR A 42 -12.33 -0.70 -12.48
C THR A 42 -12.73 -1.49 -13.74
N GLY A 43 -13.36 -2.66 -13.58
CA GLY A 43 -13.70 -3.58 -14.67
C GLY A 43 -12.63 -4.65 -14.94
N MET A 44 -11.59 -4.75 -14.12
CA MET A 44 -10.63 -5.85 -14.18
C MET A 44 -11.26 -7.15 -13.67
N GLU A 45 -10.89 -8.28 -14.26
CA GLU A 45 -11.39 -9.58 -13.85
C GLU A 45 -10.81 -9.98 -12.47
N LEU A 46 -11.71 -10.21 -11.49
CA LEU A 46 -11.35 -10.49 -10.09
C LEU A 46 -10.32 -11.63 -9.93
N LYS A 47 -10.56 -12.76 -10.65
CA LYS A 47 -9.69 -13.94 -10.58
C LYS A 47 -8.32 -13.70 -11.22
N ALA A 48 -8.27 -12.96 -12.32
CA ALA A 48 -7.03 -12.61 -12.99
C ALA A 48 -6.19 -11.68 -12.10
N VAL A 49 -6.81 -10.67 -11.49
CA VAL A 49 -6.13 -9.77 -10.53
C VAL A 49 -5.63 -10.55 -9.30
N PHE A 50 -6.37 -11.53 -8.82
CA PHE A 50 -5.92 -12.40 -7.71
C PHE A 50 -4.61 -13.11 -8.06
N VAL A 51 -4.53 -13.73 -9.24
CA VAL A 51 -3.29 -14.38 -9.71
C VAL A 51 -2.17 -13.35 -9.89
N ALA A 52 -2.46 -12.22 -10.51
CA ALA A 52 -1.50 -11.13 -10.70
C ALA A 52 -0.95 -10.60 -9.34
N THR A 53 -1.82 -10.43 -8.34
CA THR A 53 -1.47 -10.03 -6.98
C THR A 53 -0.47 -11.00 -6.36
N ILE A 54 -0.76 -12.30 -6.46
CA ILE A 54 0.12 -13.35 -5.91
C ILE A 54 1.46 -13.35 -6.61
N LEU A 55 1.47 -13.38 -7.94
CA LEU A 55 2.73 -13.43 -8.70
C LEU A 55 3.60 -12.19 -8.48
N ALA A 56 3.00 -11.00 -8.40
CA ALA A 56 3.71 -9.78 -8.06
C ALA A 56 4.33 -9.86 -6.66
N SER A 57 3.55 -10.36 -5.67
CA SER A 57 4.02 -10.55 -4.30
C SER A 57 5.14 -11.58 -4.21
N VAL A 58 5.05 -12.68 -4.98
CA VAL A 58 6.09 -13.72 -5.07
C VAL A 58 7.37 -13.13 -5.65
N VAL A 59 7.30 -12.49 -6.82
CA VAL A 59 8.49 -11.91 -7.48
C VAL A 59 9.11 -10.83 -6.59
N GLY A 60 8.30 -9.93 -6.03
CA GLY A 60 8.78 -8.86 -5.16
C GLY A 60 9.45 -9.39 -3.88
N SER A 61 8.80 -10.31 -3.18
CA SER A 61 9.35 -10.90 -1.95
C SER A 61 10.59 -11.75 -2.23
N LEU A 62 10.64 -12.49 -3.34
CA LEU A 62 11.85 -13.21 -3.76
C LEU A 62 12.99 -12.25 -4.09
N ALA A 63 12.72 -11.18 -4.84
CA ALA A 63 13.72 -10.16 -5.15
C ALA A 63 14.27 -9.53 -3.87
N MET A 64 13.40 -9.16 -2.92
CA MET A 64 13.79 -8.60 -1.64
C MET A 64 14.63 -9.59 -0.82
N GLY A 65 14.25 -10.85 -0.79
CA GLY A 65 14.97 -11.91 -0.08
C GLY A 65 16.33 -12.24 -0.69
N LEU A 66 16.41 -12.35 -2.01
CA LEU A 66 17.60 -12.84 -2.71
C LEU A 66 18.59 -11.72 -3.05
N ILE A 67 18.12 -10.53 -3.43
CA ILE A 67 18.96 -9.40 -3.84
C ILE A 67 19.37 -8.53 -2.64
N ALA A 68 18.39 -8.15 -1.80
CA ALA A 68 18.62 -7.27 -0.66
C ALA A 68 18.97 -8.04 0.63
N ASN A 69 18.58 -9.31 0.74
CA ASN A 69 18.66 -10.12 1.96
C ASN A 69 17.98 -9.43 3.15
N TYR A 70 16.74 -8.96 2.95
CA TYR A 70 15.90 -8.31 3.95
C TYR A 70 14.68 -9.17 4.32
N PRO A 71 14.23 -9.18 5.59
CA PRO A 71 13.05 -9.92 6.06
C PRO A 71 11.75 -9.15 5.76
N ILE A 72 11.57 -8.67 4.52
CA ILE A 72 10.46 -7.80 4.12
C ILE A 72 9.64 -8.49 3.04
N GLY A 73 8.33 -8.62 3.26
CA GLY A 73 7.36 -9.05 2.27
C GLY A 73 6.92 -7.88 1.40
N LEU A 74 6.74 -8.16 0.10
CA LEU A 74 6.20 -7.19 -0.87
C LEU A 74 4.85 -7.68 -1.39
N ALA A 75 3.95 -6.73 -1.61
CA ALA A 75 2.65 -6.96 -2.25
C ALA A 75 2.09 -5.63 -2.81
N PRO A 76 1.01 -5.64 -3.62
CA PRO A 76 0.38 -4.42 -4.09
C PRO A 76 -0.04 -3.50 -2.93
N GLY A 77 0.41 -2.23 -2.98
CA GLY A 77 0.22 -1.26 -1.90
C GLY A 77 -1.22 -0.74 -1.82
N MET A 78 -1.85 -0.81 -0.65
CA MET A 78 -3.27 -0.44 -0.50
C MET A 78 -3.57 1.01 -0.88
N GLY A 79 -2.70 1.96 -0.51
CA GLY A 79 -2.85 3.36 -0.90
C GLY A 79 -2.73 3.58 -2.41
N LEU A 80 -1.80 2.89 -3.04
CA LEU A 80 -1.58 2.92 -4.48
C LEU A 80 -2.73 2.27 -5.25
N ASN A 81 -3.28 1.17 -4.72
CA ASN A 81 -4.47 0.51 -5.27
C ASN A 81 -5.69 1.42 -5.22
N ALA A 82 -5.87 2.13 -4.11
CA ALA A 82 -6.96 3.08 -3.94
C ALA A 82 -6.81 4.27 -4.91
N PHE A 83 -5.62 4.82 -5.06
CA PHE A 83 -5.34 5.84 -6.07
C PHE A 83 -5.61 5.34 -7.48
N PHE A 84 -5.15 4.14 -7.82
CA PHE A 84 -5.40 3.49 -9.12
C PHE A 84 -6.91 3.37 -9.40
N ALA A 85 -7.64 2.70 -8.49
CA ALA A 85 -9.02 2.33 -8.73
C ALA A 85 -9.98 3.53 -8.66
N TYR A 86 -9.84 4.36 -7.62
CA TYR A 86 -10.84 5.39 -7.33
C TYR A 86 -10.48 6.75 -7.92
N THR A 87 -9.21 7.14 -7.91
CA THR A 87 -8.81 8.43 -8.47
C THR A 87 -8.58 8.32 -9.98
N VAL A 88 -7.68 7.44 -10.40
CA VAL A 88 -7.27 7.36 -11.81
C VAL A 88 -8.39 6.79 -12.68
N CYS A 89 -8.94 5.62 -12.32
CA CYS A 89 -9.94 4.97 -13.14
C CYS A 89 -11.35 5.53 -12.93
N ALA A 90 -11.83 5.64 -11.69
CA ALA A 90 -13.22 6.02 -11.44
C ALA A 90 -13.45 7.53 -11.55
N GLN A 91 -12.59 8.39 -10.97
CA GLN A 91 -12.78 9.83 -10.97
C GLN A 91 -12.29 10.49 -12.25
N TRP A 92 -11.12 10.10 -12.78
CA TRP A 92 -10.54 10.70 -13.98
C TRP A 92 -10.94 9.97 -15.26
N GLY A 93 -11.64 8.84 -15.17
CA GLY A 93 -12.15 8.09 -16.32
C GLY A 93 -11.07 7.43 -17.17
N ILE A 94 -9.86 7.25 -16.65
CA ILE A 94 -8.76 6.61 -17.39
C ILE A 94 -8.97 5.09 -17.39
N PRO A 95 -8.95 4.44 -18.56
CA PRO A 95 -9.04 2.98 -18.64
C PRO A 95 -7.96 2.31 -17.78
N TRP A 96 -8.31 1.23 -17.09
CA TRP A 96 -7.38 0.52 -16.21
C TRP A 96 -6.13 0.01 -16.94
N GLN A 97 -6.22 -0.32 -18.21
CA GLN A 97 -5.10 -0.74 -19.05
C GLN A 97 -4.06 0.39 -19.18
N THR A 98 -4.53 1.60 -19.49
CA THR A 98 -3.67 2.80 -19.57
C THR A 98 -3.10 3.15 -18.20
N ALA A 99 -3.90 3.01 -17.14
CA ALA A 99 -3.42 3.20 -15.77
C ALA A 99 -2.30 2.20 -15.40
N LEU A 100 -2.41 0.92 -15.81
CA LEU A 100 -1.34 -0.07 -15.65
C LEU A 100 -0.08 0.29 -16.43
N ALA A 101 -0.21 0.85 -17.63
CA ALA A 101 0.94 1.38 -18.37
C ALA A 101 1.62 2.51 -17.61
N GLY A 102 0.85 3.37 -16.95
CA GLY A 102 1.38 4.40 -16.04
C GLY A 102 2.15 3.81 -14.86
N VAL A 103 1.65 2.75 -14.23
CA VAL A 103 2.35 2.02 -13.17
C VAL A 103 3.66 1.41 -13.68
N LEU A 104 3.63 0.79 -14.87
CA LEU A 104 4.82 0.21 -15.50
C LEU A 104 5.91 1.26 -15.71
N VAL A 105 5.55 2.41 -16.28
CA VAL A 105 6.50 3.52 -16.52
C VAL A 105 7.02 4.08 -15.19
N SER A 106 6.18 4.26 -14.18
CA SER A 106 6.61 4.65 -12.84
C SER A 106 7.66 3.68 -12.28
N GLY A 107 7.43 2.37 -12.37
CA GLY A 107 8.39 1.33 -11.96
C GLY A 107 9.72 1.38 -12.72
N LEU A 108 9.69 1.60 -14.03
CA LEU A 108 10.89 1.76 -14.86
C LEU A 108 11.68 3.03 -14.47
N VAL A 109 11.00 4.14 -14.26
CA VAL A 109 11.61 5.38 -13.74
C VAL A 109 12.28 5.12 -12.39
N PHE A 110 11.64 4.37 -11.49
CA PHE A 110 12.24 3.98 -10.21
C PHE A 110 13.52 3.16 -10.37
N ILE A 111 13.53 2.20 -11.29
CA ILE A 111 14.75 1.41 -11.57
C ILE A 111 15.87 2.35 -12.03
N CYS A 112 15.61 3.24 -12.98
CA CYS A 112 16.60 4.21 -13.48
C CYS A 112 17.13 5.11 -12.35
N LEU A 113 16.25 5.65 -11.51
CA LEU A 113 16.62 6.53 -10.40
C LEU A 113 17.38 5.78 -9.29
N THR A 114 17.05 4.51 -9.06
CA THR A 114 17.76 3.69 -8.08
C THR A 114 19.18 3.36 -8.55
N ILE A 115 19.36 3.01 -9.82
CA ILE A 115 20.68 2.71 -10.40
C ILE A 115 21.55 3.98 -10.46
N SER A 116 20.98 5.15 -10.76
CA SER A 116 21.69 6.42 -10.79
C SER A 116 22.03 7.00 -9.41
N GLY A 117 21.52 6.42 -8.31
CA GLY A 117 21.69 6.94 -6.95
C GLY A 117 20.93 8.24 -6.68
N LEU A 118 20.13 8.72 -7.63
CA LEU A 118 19.36 9.94 -7.50
C LEU A 118 18.17 9.79 -6.54
N ARG A 119 17.64 8.56 -6.39
CA ARG A 119 16.52 8.27 -5.49
C ARG A 119 16.82 8.68 -4.04
N GLU A 120 18.01 8.39 -3.52
CA GLU A 120 18.41 8.81 -2.17
C GLU A 120 18.43 10.34 -2.00
N LYS A 121 18.87 11.09 -3.03
CA LYS A 121 18.88 12.56 -2.99
C LYS A 121 17.47 13.13 -2.95
N ILE A 122 16.54 12.58 -3.73
CA ILE A 122 15.13 13.00 -3.74
C ILE A 122 14.47 12.67 -2.39
N VAL A 123 14.72 11.48 -1.82
CA VAL A 123 14.21 11.11 -0.47
C VAL A 123 14.63 12.16 0.56
N ASN A 124 15.90 12.54 0.54
CA ASN A 124 16.43 13.46 1.53
C ASN A 124 15.99 14.93 1.30
N ALA A 125 15.53 15.26 0.09
CA ALA A 125 15.00 16.58 -0.25
C ALA A 125 13.63 16.88 0.34
N ILE A 126 12.83 15.84 0.62
CA ILE A 126 11.47 15.98 1.12
C ILE A 126 11.49 15.95 2.65
N PRO A 127 10.82 16.93 3.30
CA PRO A 127 10.76 17.01 4.75
C PRO A 127 10.16 15.73 5.37
N THR A 128 10.75 15.30 6.47
CA THR A 128 10.34 14.06 7.15
C THR A 128 8.90 14.14 7.66
N GLU A 129 8.49 15.29 8.17
CA GLU A 129 7.14 15.53 8.66
C GLU A 129 6.10 15.43 7.54
N LEU A 130 6.43 15.90 6.34
CA LEU A 130 5.54 15.79 5.18
C LEU A 130 5.38 14.32 4.73
N LYS A 131 6.45 13.51 4.84
CA LYS A 131 6.37 12.05 4.61
C LYS A 131 5.42 11.38 5.59
N PHE A 132 5.51 11.72 6.87
CA PHE A 132 4.60 11.21 7.90
C PHE A 132 3.16 11.67 7.65
N ALA A 133 2.96 12.92 7.23
CA ALA A 133 1.63 13.43 6.90
C ALA A 133 1.01 12.69 5.71
N VAL A 134 1.79 12.39 4.67
CA VAL A 134 1.32 11.58 3.53
C VAL A 134 0.93 10.17 3.99
N GLY A 135 1.77 9.49 4.77
CA GLY A 135 1.44 8.16 5.31
C GLY A 135 0.17 8.17 6.17
N ALA A 136 0.02 9.15 7.06
CA ALA A 136 -1.18 9.32 7.89
C ALA A 136 -2.42 9.61 7.04
N GLY A 137 -2.31 10.51 6.04
CA GLY A 137 -3.40 10.85 5.13
C GLY A 137 -3.89 9.64 4.32
N ILE A 138 -2.97 8.82 3.81
CA ILE A 138 -3.31 7.56 3.16
C ILE A 138 -4.04 6.63 4.14
N GLY A 139 -3.60 6.53 5.39
CA GLY A 139 -4.26 5.73 6.41
C GLY A 139 -5.70 6.15 6.66
N PHE A 140 -5.94 7.46 6.87
CA PHE A 140 -7.30 8.00 7.01
C PHE A 140 -8.16 7.75 5.77
N PHE A 141 -7.59 7.92 4.58
CA PHE A 141 -8.27 7.69 3.32
C PHE A 141 -8.71 6.23 3.15
N ILE A 142 -7.82 5.27 3.44
CA ILE A 142 -8.13 3.83 3.35
C ILE A 142 -9.20 3.43 4.36
N ALA A 143 -9.12 3.94 5.61
CA ALA A 143 -10.14 3.69 6.63
C ALA A 143 -11.51 4.24 6.20
N PHE A 144 -11.54 5.48 5.71
CA PHE A 144 -12.76 6.11 5.18
C PHE A 144 -13.36 5.31 4.02
N LEU A 145 -12.50 4.83 3.11
CA LEU A 145 -12.91 3.98 1.99
C LEU A 145 -13.57 2.68 2.47
N GLY A 146 -12.96 2.01 3.46
CA GLY A 146 -13.55 0.81 4.08
C GLY A 146 -14.92 1.08 4.66
N LEU A 147 -15.08 2.13 5.45
CA LEU A 147 -16.35 2.53 6.07
C LEU A 147 -17.42 2.88 5.02
N LYS A 148 -17.03 3.56 3.94
CA LYS A 148 -17.92 3.89 2.81
C LYS A 148 -18.37 2.64 2.07
N ASN A 149 -17.45 1.74 1.74
CA ASN A 149 -17.76 0.53 0.96
C ASN A 149 -18.68 -0.44 1.72
N ALA A 150 -18.59 -0.45 3.06
CA ALA A 150 -19.49 -1.22 3.92
C ALA A 150 -20.86 -0.57 4.12
N GLY A 151 -21.05 0.68 3.69
CA GLY A 151 -22.28 1.42 3.94
C GLY A 151 -22.42 1.96 5.37
N ILE A 152 -21.34 1.96 6.17
CA ILE A 152 -21.31 2.58 7.51
C ILE A 152 -21.33 4.10 7.35
N ILE A 153 -20.62 4.63 6.36
CA ILE A 153 -20.66 6.03 5.94
C ILE A 153 -21.32 6.10 4.57
N VAL A 154 -22.31 6.96 4.43
CA VAL A 154 -23.09 7.15 3.20
C VAL A 154 -23.10 8.63 2.78
N PRO A 155 -23.29 8.94 1.48
CA PRO A 155 -23.43 10.33 1.04
C PRO A 155 -24.70 10.95 1.63
N ASN A 156 -24.62 12.25 1.93
CA ASN A 156 -25.74 13.05 2.42
C ASN A 156 -25.70 14.43 1.78
N GLU A 157 -26.81 14.90 1.24
CA GLU A 157 -26.89 16.18 0.51
C GLU A 157 -26.58 17.40 1.40
N SER A 158 -26.92 17.34 2.70
CA SER A 158 -26.76 18.47 3.61
C SER A 158 -25.40 18.52 4.30
N THR A 159 -24.79 17.34 4.58
CA THR A 159 -23.56 17.22 5.39
C THR A 159 -22.42 16.54 4.64
N ILE A 160 -22.60 16.27 3.33
CA ILE A 160 -21.70 15.54 2.44
C ILE A 160 -21.66 14.04 2.79
N VAL A 161 -21.49 13.70 4.06
CA VAL A 161 -21.49 12.32 4.58
C VAL A 161 -22.33 12.22 5.84
N ALA A 162 -22.96 11.06 6.05
CA ALA A 162 -23.74 10.73 7.24
C ALA A 162 -23.52 9.26 7.63
N LEU A 163 -23.98 8.89 8.81
CA LEU A 163 -24.03 7.50 9.25
C LEU A 163 -25.11 6.75 8.44
N GLY A 164 -24.75 5.59 7.91
CA GLY A 164 -25.66 4.71 7.18
C GLY A 164 -26.63 3.97 8.09
N ASP A 165 -27.43 3.09 7.48
CA ASP A 165 -28.39 2.25 8.22
C ASP A 165 -27.64 1.12 8.95
N LEU A 166 -27.47 1.30 10.25
CA LEU A 166 -26.81 0.30 11.12
C LEU A 166 -27.68 -0.95 11.38
N HIS A 167 -28.94 -1.00 10.96
CA HIS A 167 -29.80 -2.17 11.07
C HIS A 167 -29.67 -3.09 9.85
N SER A 168 -29.03 -2.66 8.79
CA SER A 168 -28.74 -3.46 7.60
C SER A 168 -27.80 -4.62 7.95
N GLY A 169 -28.13 -5.86 7.55
CA GLY A 169 -27.32 -7.06 7.81
C GLY A 169 -25.86 -6.92 7.37
N PRO A 170 -25.56 -6.47 6.14
CA PRO A 170 -24.18 -6.26 5.70
C PRO A 170 -23.42 -5.22 6.53
N VAL A 171 -24.07 -4.14 6.95
CA VAL A 171 -23.47 -3.09 7.79
C VAL A 171 -23.17 -3.62 9.19
N LEU A 172 -24.10 -4.35 9.79
CA LEU A 172 -23.88 -5.03 11.08
C LEU A 172 -22.74 -6.02 11.03
N LEU A 173 -22.65 -6.80 9.96
CA LEU A 173 -21.56 -7.74 9.74
C LEU A 173 -20.20 -7.02 9.64
N ALA A 174 -20.14 -5.89 8.95
CA ALA A 174 -18.93 -5.07 8.86
C ALA A 174 -18.53 -4.51 10.23
N VAL A 175 -19.47 -3.96 11.00
CA VAL A 175 -19.22 -3.46 12.36
C VAL A 175 -18.74 -4.57 13.28
N PHE A 176 -19.39 -5.74 13.26
CA PHE A 176 -18.94 -6.93 13.99
C PHE A 176 -17.50 -7.30 13.61
N GLY A 177 -17.19 -7.35 12.31
CA GLY A 177 -15.86 -7.65 11.80
C GLY A 177 -14.79 -6.66 12.31
N ILE A 178 -15.10 -5.36 12.34
CA ILE A 178 -14.19 -4.34 12.90
C ILE A 178 -13.96 -4.63 14.40
N VAL A 179 -15.00 -4.83 15.17
CA VAL A 179 -14.91 -5.08 16.63
C VAL A 179 -14.08 -6.31 16.93
N VAL A 180 -14.34 -7.44 16.23
CA VAL A 180 -13.59 -8.69 16.40
C VAL A 180 -12.12 -8.51 16.01
N THR A 181 -11.84 -7.83 14.91
CA THR A 181 -10.46 -7.58 14.47
C THR A 181 -9.71 -6.70 15.47
N VAL A 182 -10.35 -5.63 15.98
CA VAL A 182 -9.80 -4.80 17.07
C VAL A 182 -9.53 -5.64 18.32
N ALA A 183 -10.44 -6.54 18.70
CA ALA A 183 -10.22 -7.42 19.83
C ALA A 183 -9.00 -8.33 19.63
N TYR A 184 -8.86 -8.95 18.46
CA TYR A 184 -7.69 -9.78 18.13
C TYR A 184 -6.38 -8.97 18.14
N MET A 185 -6.40 -7.74 17.60
CA MET A 185 -5.24 -6.84 17.65
C MET A 185 -4.87 -6.47 19.10
N THR A 186 -5.87 -6.14 19.93
CA THR A 186 -5.66 -5.73 21.32
C THR A 186 -5.09 -6.87 22.18
N ILE A 187 -5.50 -8.12 21.92
CA ILE A 187 -4.95 -9.30 22.59
C ILE A 187 -3.56 -9.66 22.06
N GLY A 188 -3.13 -9.05 20.95
CA GLY A 188 -1.81 -9.27 20.35
C GLY A 188 -1.74 -10.53 19.45
N TRP A 189 -2.85 -10.97 18.88
CA TRP A 189 -2.85 -12.09 17.96
C TRP A 189 -2.10 -11.76 16.68
N LYS A 190 -1.14 -12.61 16.32
CA LYS A 190 -0.41 -12.51 15.05
C LYS A 190 -1.34 -12.88 13.89
N GLY A 191 -1.38 -12.03 12.88
CA GLY A 191 -2.33 -12.19 11.76
C GLY A 191 -3.77 -11.81 12.10
N ALA A 192 -3.99 -10.96 13.13
CA ALA A 192 -5.31 -10.52 13.59
C ALA A 192 -6.22 -10.02 12.46
N ILE A 193 -5.67 -9.30 11.47
CA ILE A 193 -6.42 -8.80 10.31
C ILE A 193 -6.99 -9.95 9.49
N PHE A 194 -6.15 -10.95 9.17
CA PHE A 194 -6.60 -12.12 8.40
C PHE A 194 -7.65 -12.93 9.17
N PHE A 195 -7.42 -13.20 10.45
CA PHE A 195 -8.38 -13.93 11.29
C PHE A 195 -9.65 -13.13 11.52
N GLY A 196 -9.58 -11.81 11.62
CA GLY A 196 -10.76 -10.94 11.69
C GLY A 196 -11.63 -11.04 10.45
N MET A 197 -11.02 -10.98 9.26
CA MET A 197 -11.74 -11.21 8.00
C MET A 197 -12.33 -12.61 7.91
N ALA A 198 -11.56 -13.63 8.28
CA ALA A 198 -12.05 -15.03 8.27
C ALA A 198 -13.24 -15.22 9.21
N THR A 199 -13.17 -14.66 10.43
CA THR A 199 -14.29 -14.70 11.40
C THR A 199 -15.51 -13.97 10.85
N THR A 200 -15.32 -12.79 10.25
CA THR A 200 -16.42 -12.02 9.63
C THR A 200 -17.06 -12.80 8.48
N ALA A 201 -16.27 -13.46 7.63
CA ALA A 201 -16.79 -14.30 6.56
C ALA A 201 -17.58 -15.48 7.07
N VAL A 202 -17.07 -16.19 8.09
CA VAL A 202 -17.79 -17.33 8.74
C VAL A 202 -19.09 -16.86 9.36
N ASP A 203 -19.09 -15.75 10.08
CA ASP A 203 -20.28 -15.18 10.69
C ASP A 203 -21.31 -14.80 9.61
N GLY A 204 -20.86 -14.16 8.53
CA GLY A 204 -21.70 -13.84 7.38
C GLY A 204 -22.34 -15.07 6.72
N MET A 205 -21.62 -16.20 6.66
CA MET A 205 -22.18 -17.47 6.18
C MET A 205 -23.22 -18.05 7.16
N LEU A 206 -22.96 -17.98 8.46
CA LEU A 206 -23.88 -18.50 9.50
C LEU A 206 -25.21 -17.74 9.50
N PHE A 207 -25.18 -16.43 9.23
CA PHE A 207 -26.39 -15.59 9.12
C PHE A 207 -27.02 -15.55 7.72
N GLY A 208 -26.47 -16.31 6.77
CA GLY A 208 -26.99 -16.34 5.39
C GLY A 208 -26.79 -15.04 4.59
N LEU A 209 -25.86 -14.19 5.02
CA LEU A 209 -25.47 -12.96 4.32
C LEU A 209 -24.41 -13.20 3.24
N ILE A 210 -23.73 -14.32 3.33
CA ILE A 210 -22.66 -14.75 2.40
C ILE A 210 -22.91 -16.22 2.05
N ASP A 211 -22.80 -16.55 0.76
CA ASP A 211 -22.94 -17.92 0.30
C ASP A 211 -21.75 -18.79 0.76
N VAL A 212 -22.05 -20.02 1.19
CA VAL A 212 -21.02 -20.98 1.58
C VAL A 212 -20.28 -21.45 0.31
N PRO A 213 -18.95 -21.38 0.26
CA PRO A 213 -18.20 -21.80 -0.91
C PRO A 213 -18.34 -23.31 -1.13
N THR A 214 -18.64 -23.73 -2.34
CA THR A 214 -18.77 -25.15 -2.69
C THR A 214 -17.43 -25.87 -2.75
N GLN A 215 -16.34 -25.12 -2.94
CA GLN A 215 -14.97 -25.61 -2.99
C GLN A 215 -14.04 -24.63 -2.27
N VAL A 216 -13.02 -25.14 -1.61
CA VAL A 216 -11.97 -24.33 -0.96
C VAL A 216 -10.74 -24.26 -1.83
N VAL A 217 -10.46 -25.28 -2.62
CA VAL A 217 -9.27 -25.42 -3.47
C VAL A 217 -9.70 -25.67 -4.90
N SER A 218 -9.06 -25.01 -5.84
CA SER A 218 -9.26 -25.22 -7.28
C SER A 218 -7.94 -25.11 -8.06
N SER A 219 -7.99 -25.41 -9.36
CA SER A 219 -6.89 -25.06 -10.28
C SER A 219 -6.62 -23.54 -10.29
N VAL A 220 -5.40 -23.16 -10.62
CA VAL A 220 -5.01 -21.76 -10.75
C VAL A 220 -5.83 -21.10 -11.86
N PRO A 221 -6.51 -19.96 -11.60
CA PRO A 221 -7.25 -19.24 -12.63
C PRO A 221 -6.32 -18.67 -13.71
N SER A 222 -6.88 -18.45 -14.91
CA SER A 222 -6.17 -17.71 -15.96
C SER A 222 -6.00 -16.26 -15.59
N MET A 223 -4.87 -15.65 -15.98
CA MET A 223 -4.64 -14.20 -15.90
C MET A 223 -4.53 -13.56 -17.29
N GLU A 224 -4.98 -14.25 -18.32
CA GLU A 224 -4.86 -13.80 -19.72
C GLU A 224 -5.48 -12.41 -19.95
N SER A 225 -6.59 -12.12 -19.26
CA SER A 225 -7.30 -10.84 -19.40
C SER A 225 -6.50 -9.63 -18.89
N THR A 226 -5.53 -9.83 -17.98
CA THR A 226 -4.76 -8.74 -17.37
C THR A 226 -3.28 -8.75 -17.77
N PHE A 227 -2.75 -9.93 -18.13
CA PHE A 227 -1.34 -10.10 -18.47
C PHE A 227 -0.93 -9.29 -19.69
N GLY A 228 0.15 -8.52 -19.57
CA GLY A 228 0.74 -7.75 -20.65
C GLY A 228 -0.03 -6.50 -21.07
N GLN A 229 -1.20 -6.22 -20.49
CA GLN A 229 -2.02 -5.04 -20.85
C GLN A 229 -1.27 -3.73 -20.66
N ALA A 230 -0.43 -3.64 -19.61
CA ALA A 230 0.43 -2.49 -19.39
C ALA A 230 1.38 -2.21 -20.57
N ILE A 231 1.89 -3.25 -21.23
CA ILE A 231 2.81 -3.11 -22.37
C ILE A 231 2.04 -2.73 -23.64
N ILE A 232 0.89 -3.33 -23.88
CA ILE A 232 0.05 -3.06 -25.06
C ILE A 232 -0.40 -1.60 -25.07
N HIS A 233 -0.75 -1.05 -23.90
CA HIS A 233 -1.26 0.31 -23.73
C HIS A 233 -0.20 1.37 -23.42
N LEU A 234 1.10 1.05 -23.57
CA LEU A 234 2.17 2.05 -23.46
C LEU A 234 2.02 3.27 -24.38
N PRO A 235 1.54 3.15 -25.64
CA PRO A 235 1.32 4.31 -26.48
C PRO A 235 0.29 5.31 -25.93
N ASP A 236 -0.63 4.87 -25.07
CA ASP A 236 -1.74 5.70 -24.56
C ASP A 236 -1.31 6.65 -23.42
N ILE A 237 -0.06 6.53 -22.92
CA ILE A 237 0.42 7.36 -21.79
C ILE A 237 0.87 8.77 -22.19
N PHE A 238 1.00 9.07 -23.47
CA PHE A 238 1.52 10.37 -23.95
C PHE A 238 0.46 11.47 -23.87
N THR A 239 -0.14 11.65 -22.70
CA THR A 239 -1.07 12.74 -22.39
C THR A 239 -0.58 13.51 -21.17
N PRO A 240 -0.87 14.83 -21.04
CA PRO A 240 -0.51 15.61 -19.85
C PRO A 240 -1.09 15.00 -18.56
N GLN A 241 -2.31 14.44 -18.65
CA GLN A 241 -2.96 13.78 -17.51
C GLN A 241 -2.20 12.53 -17.06
N MET A 242 -1.73 11.68 -17.99
CA MET A 242 -0.94 10.50 -17.65
C MET A 242 0.44 10.84 -17.07
N LEU A 243 1.05 11.95 -17.46
CA LEU A 243 2.27 12.42 -16.81
C LEU A 243 2.06 12.64 -15.30
N ILE A 244 0.93 13.24 -14.94
CA ILE A 244 0.56 13.48 -13.53
C ILE A 244 0.27 12.17 -12.82
N VAL A 245 -0.44 11.25 -13.48
CA VAL A 245 -0.70 9.89 -12.95
C VAL A 245 0.63 9.20 -12.61
N ILE A 246 1.56 9.18 -13.55
CA ILE A 246 2.89 8.55 -13.39
C ILE A 246 3.68 9.20 -12.26
N LEU A 247 3.72 10.54 -12.20
CA LEU A 247 4.39 11.27 -11.13
C LEU A 247 3.74 10.99 -9.76
N THR A 248 2.42 10.89 -9.71
CA THR A 248 1.71 10.62 -8.46
C THR A 248 1.96 9.18 -7.97
N PHE A 249 1.91 8.18 -8.86
CA PHE A 249 2.32 6.81 -8.52
C PHE A 249 3.75 6.79 -7.98
N PHE A 250 4.65 7.48 -8.68
CA PHE A 250 6.03 7.63 -8.26
C PHE A 250 6.13 8.19 -6.83
N PHE A 251 5.46 9.29 -6.51
CA PHE A 251 5.58 9.90 -5.18
C PHE A 251 4.95 9.05 -4.09
N ILE A 252 3.75 8.48 -4.32
CA ILE A 252 3.08 7.65 -3.31
C ILE A 252 3.94 6.42 -2.99
N ASP A 253 4.39 5.69 -4.01
CA ASP A 253 5.24 4.50 -3.85
C ASP A 253 6.56 4.85 -3.17
N PHE A 254 7.13 5.97 -3.54
CA PHE A 254 8.36 6.47 -2.96
C PHE A 254 8.25 6.70 -1.44
N PHE A 255 7.15 7.33 -0.99
CA PHE A 255 6.92 7.59 0.43
C PHE A 255 6.60 6.33 1.21
N ASP A 256 5.77 5.48 0.62
CA ASP A 256 5.33 4.23 1.24
C ASP A 256 6.53 3.29 1.47
N THR A 257 7.32 3.04 0.42
CA THR A 257 8.53 2.21 0.51
C THR A 257 9.58 2.80 1.44
N ALA A 258 9.86 4.12 1.35
CA ALA A 258 10.86 4.74 2.21
C ALA A 258 10.46 4.67 3.69
N GLY A 259 9.20 4.95 4.01
CA GLY A 259 8.66 4.86 5.36
C GLY A 259 8.73 3.44 5.91
N THR A 260 8.25 2.47 5.15
CA THR A 260 8.27 1.04 5.51
C THR A 260 9.68 0.51 5.70
N LEU A 261 10.60 0.83 4.78
CA LEU A 261 11.99 0.38 4.88
C LEU A 261 12.67 0.91 6.13
N VAL A 262 12.47 2.19 6.46
CA VAL A 262 12.99 2.80 7.69
C VAL A 262 12.41 2.12 8.92
N ALA A 263 11.08 1.93 8.99
CA ALA A 263 10.40 1.33 10.11
C ALA A 263 10.87 -0.11 10.36
N VAL A 264 10.88 -0.94 9.32
CA VAL A 264 11.31 -2.35 9.42
C VAL A 264 12.81 -2.45 9.75
N ALA A 265 13.67 -1.64 9.10
CA ALA A 265 15.10 -1.65 9.37
C ALA A 265 15.44 -1.20 10.79
N THR A 266 14.71 -0.22 11.34
CA THR A 266 14.85 0.25 12.72
C THR A 266 14.46 -0.85 13.70
N GLN A 267 13.29 -1.47 13.49
CA GLN A 267 12.81 -2.56 14.34
C GLN A 267 13.73 -3.80 14.27
N ALA A 268 14.33 -4.07 13.12
CA ALA A 268 15.28 -5.15 12.94
C ALA A 268 16.68 -4.86 13.56
N GLY A 269 16.92 -3.63 13.97
CA GLY A 269 18.22 -3.19 14.49
C GLY A 269 19.30 -3.06 13.39
N PHE A 270 18.89 -2.83 12.13
CA PHE A 270 19.81 -2.72 11.01
C PHE A 270 20.38 -1.32 10.82
N VAL A 271 19.72 -0.28 11.36
CA VAL A 271 20.16 1.11 11.21
C VAL A 271 21.48 1.33 11.94
N LYS A 272 22.52 1.76 11.21
CA LYS A 272 23.84 2.12 11.75
C LYS A 272 24.20 3.51 11.25
N ASP A 273 24.63 4.39 12.14
CA ASP A 273 25.04 5.77 11.81
C ASP A 273 24.00 6.51 10.94
N ASN A 274 22.73 6.39 11.29
CA ASN A 274 21.58 6.91 10.53
C ASN A 274 21.50 6.41 9.07
N LYS A 275 22.14 5.29 8.73
CA LYS A 275 22.11 4.68 7.41
C LYS A 275 21.49 3.30 7.46
N ILE A 276 20.70 2.98 6.46
CA ILE A 276 20.13 1.66 6.22
C ILE A 276 21.09 0.90 5.29
N PRO A 277 21.75 -0.17 5.77
CA PRO A 277 22.66 -0.93 4.92
C PRO A 277 21.87 -1.56 3.76
N ARG A 278 22.45 -1.58 2.57
CA ARG A 278 21.85 -2.20 1.37
C ARG A 278 20.51 -1.56 0.92
N ALA A 279 20.21 -0.31 1.32
CA ALA A 279 18.99 0.39 0.94
C ALA A 279 18.76 0.40 -0.59
N GLY A 280 19.80 0.67 -1.39
CA GLY A 280 19.72 0.64 -2.85
C GLY A 280 19.26 -0.72 -3.42
N ARG A 281 19.67 -1.85 -2.83
CA ARG A 281 19.23 -3.18 -3.25
C ARG A 281 17.76 -3.44 -2.88
N SER A 282 17.33 -2.97 -1.71
CA SER A 282 15.94 -3.07 -1.29
C SER A 282 15.03 -2.24 -2.19
N LEU A 283 15.43 -1.00 -2.47
CA LEU A 283 14.72 -0.10 -3.38
C LEU A 283 14.66 -0.63 -4.83
N PHE A 284 15.72 -1.29 -5.29
CA PHE A 284 15.73 -1.97 -6.58
C PHE A 284 14.74 -3.14 -6.63
N SER A 285 14.71 -3.97 -5.57
CA SER A 285 13.77 -5.09 -5.46
C SER A 285 12.31 -4.63 -5.48
N ASP A 286 12.02 -3.54 -4.84
CA ASP A 286 10.72 -2.87 -4.80
C ASP A 286 10.30 -2.36 -6.18
N SER A 287 11.21 -1.65 -6.86
CA SER A 287 10.96 -1.18 -8.24
C SER A 287 10.74 -2.33 -9.22
N LEU A 288 11.49 -3.41 -9.07
CA LEU A 288 11.34 -4.62 -9.89
C LEU A 288 9.96 -5.26 -9.66
N ALA A 289 9.51 -5.32 -8.40
CA ALA A 289 8.18 -5.82 -8.06
C ALA A 289 7.06 -5.01 -8.71
N THR A 290 7.18 -3.68 -8.75
CA THR A 290 6.23 -2.79 -9.42
C THR A 290 6.17 -3.04 -10.93
N VAL A 291 7.32 -3.19 -11.59
CA VAL A 291 7.38 -3.50 -13.04
C VAL A 291 6.70 -4.83 -13.35
N PHE A 292 7.04 -5.89 -12.61
CA PHE A 292 6.41 -7.20 -12.83
C PHE A 292 4.93 -7.19 -12.44
N GLY A 293 4.56 -6.48 -11.36
CA GLY A 293 3.17 -6.30 -10.96
C GLY A 293 2.31 -5.70 -12.07
N ALA A 294 2.78 -4.62 -12.69
CA ALA A 294 2.11 -3.98 -13.82
C ALA A 294 1.99 -4.91 -15.05
N ILE A 295 3.03 -5.70 -15.35
CA ILE A 295 3.00 -6.68 -16.44
C ILE A 295 2.00 -7.80 -16.17
N PHE A 296 1.91 -8.29 -14.94
CA PHE A 296 0.95 -9.32 -14.54
C PHE A 296 -0.49 -8.78 -14.48
N GLY A 297 -0.66 -7.48 -14.31
CA GLY A 297 -1.98 -6.84 -14.25
C GLY A 297 -2.45 -6.53 -12.83
N THR A 298 -1.54 -6.06 -12.00
CA THR A 298 -1.86 -5.45 -10.70
C THR A 298 -1.19 -4.08 -10.57
N SER A 299 -1.63 -3.28 -9.61
CA SER A 299 -1.05 -1.96 -9.38
C SER A 299 0.35 -2.04 -8.74
N THR A 300 0.90 -0.89 -8.37
CA THR A 300 2.23 -0.77 -7.78
C THR A 300 2.43 -1.72 -6.59
N THR A 301 3.50 -2.51 -6.65
CA THR A 301 3.88 -3.47 -5.61
C THR A 301 4.97 -2.88 -4.75
N THR A 302 4.77 -2.81 -3.44
CA THR A 302 5.62 -2.10 -2.49
C THR A 302 5.95 -2.94 -1.26
N SER A 303 6.90 -2.47 -0.46
CA SER A 303 7.31 -3.10 0.80
C SER A 303 6.23 -2.95 1.87
N TYR A 304 5.93 -4.01 2.62
CA TYR A 304 4.84 -4.05 3.61
C TYR A 304 5.35 -3.84 5.03
N VAL A 305 4.74 -2.87 5.74
CA VAL A 305 5.05 -2.56 7.15
C VAL A 305 4.71 -3.72 8.09
N GLU A 306 3.76 -4.56 7.73
CA GLU A 306 3.41 -5.80 8.44
C GLU A 306 4.60 -6.76 8.60
N SER A 307 5.66 -6.57 7.83
CA SER A 307 6.94 -7.28 8.00
C SER A 307 7.56 -7.08 9.38
N ILE A 308 7.19 -6.01 10.09
CA ILE A 308 7.56 -5.77 11.48
C ILE A 308 7.11 -6.95 12.39
N ALA A 309 5.97 -7.58 12.09
CA ALA A 309 5.49 -8.72 12.85
C ALA A 309 6.45 -9.93 12.79
N GLY A 310 7.01 -10.21 11.61
CA GLY A 310 8.04 -11.25 11.44
C GLY A 310 9.37 -10.87 12.07
N VAL A 311 9.77 -9.62 11.94
CA VAL A 311 10.98 -9.08 12.60
C VAL A 311 10.87 -9.20 14.12
N ALA A 312 9.70 -8.94 14.70
CA ALA A 312 9.44 -9.10 16.14
C ALA A 312 9.56 -10.55 16.63
N VAL A 313 9.35 -11.53 15.74
CA VAL A 313 9.56 -12.97 16.02
C VAL A 313 11.04 -13.38 15.91
N GLY A 314 11.87 -12.53 15.33
CA GLY A 314 13.29 -12.77 15.16
C GLY A 314 13.75 -12.92 13.70
N GLY A 315 12.91 -12.63 12.71
CA GLY A 315 13.30 -12.56 11.31
C GLY A 315 14.35 -11.47 11.08
N ARG A 316 15.45 -11.83 10.40
CA ARG A 316 16.59 -10.91 10.21
C ARG A 316 17.18 -11.01 8.81
N THR A 317 16.75 -11.97 8.00
CA THR A 317 17.36 -12.25 6.70
C THR A 317 16.33 -12.41 5.59
N GLY A 318 16.82 -12.44 4.36
CA GLY A 318 15.97 -12.67 3.18
C GLY A 318 15.29 -14.04 3.15
N LEU A 319 15.70 -14.98 4.00
CA LEU A 319 15.01 -16.26 4.10
C LEU A 319 13.55 -16.08 4.57
N THR A 320 13.29 -15.13 5.47
CA THR A 320 11.93 -14.73 5.85
C THR A 320 11.10 -14.33 4.62
N ALA A 321 11.66 -13.49 3.73
CA ALA A 321 10.96 -13.05 2.52
C ALA A 321 10.74 -14.20 1.51
N VAL A 322 11.68 -15.14 1.41
CA VAL A 322 11.50 -16.35 0.59
C VAL A 322 10.35 -17.22 1.11
N VAL A 323 10.21 -17.37 2.43
CA VAL A 323 9.10 -18.10 3.04
C VAL A 323 7.76 -17.40 2.74
N ILE A 324 7.71 -16.07 2.82
CA ILE A 324 6.53 -15.28 2.45
C ILE A 324 6.14 -15.57 0.99
N ALA A 325 7.11 -15.57 0.07
CA ALA A 325 6.87 -15.86 -1.35
C ALA A 325 6.33 -17.29 -1.56
N ILE A 326 6.83 -18.28 -0.83
CA ILE A 326 6.30 -19.65 -0.88
C ILE A 326 4.84 -19.69 -0.39
N CYS A 327 4.52 -19.00 0.71
CA CYS A 327 3.15 -18.94 1.22
C CYS A 327 2.20 -18.27 0.20
N PHE A 328 2.62 -17.17 -0.42
CA PHE A 328 1.86 -16.56 -1.51
C PHE A 328 1.66 -17.53 -2.69
N SER A 329 2.71 -18.25 -3.11
CA SER A 329 2.60 -19.23 -4.20
C SER A 329 1.58 -20.33 -3.89
N LEU A 330 1.54 -20.82 -2.66
CA LEU A 330 0.54 -21.80 -2.21
C LEU A 330 -0.88 -21.22 -2.21
N SER A 331 -1.03 -19.92 -2.04
CA SER A 331 -2.33 -19.26 -2.04
C SER A 331 -3.03 -19.24 -3.40
N LEU A 332 -2.31 -19.51 -4.52
CA LEU A 332 -2.89 -19.60 -5.86
C LEU A 332 -4.06 -20.59 -5.97
N PHE A 333 -4.04 -21.64 -5.17
CA PHE A 333 -5.06 -22.68 -5.19
C PHE A 333 -6.34 -22.32 -4.42
N PHE A 334 -6.35 -21.21 -3.66
CA PHE A 334 -7.48 -20.79 -2.83
C PHE A 334 -8.39 -19.76 -3.51
N SER A 335 -8.36 -19.67 -4.82
CA SER A 335 -9.20 -18.73 -5.60
C SER A 335 -10.72 -18.89 -5.38
N PRO A 336 -11.29 -20.08 -5.04
CA PRO A 336 -12.72 -20.17 -4.73
C PRO A 336 -13.14 -19.33 -3.53
N LEU A 337 -12.23 -19.04 -2.59
CA LEU A 337 -12.53 -18.23 -1.43
C LEU A 337 -12.76 -16.73 -1.79
N LEU A 338 -12.44 -16.30 -3.01
CA LEU A 338 -12.78 -14.95 -3.46
C LEU A 338 -14.29 -14.68 -3.44
N GLY A 339 -15.11 -15.71 -3.63
CA GLY A 339 -16.56 -15.58 -3.61
C GLY A 339 -17.15 -15.20 -2.25
N VAL A 340 -16.45 -15.47 -1.15
CA VAL A 340 -16.89 -15.12 0.20
C VAL A 340 -16.44 -13.74 0.66
N ILE A 341 -15.62 -13.05 -0.15
CA ILE A 341 -15.02 -11.78 0.21
C ILE A 341 -15.91 -10.64 -0.29
N THR A 342 -16.83 -10.23 0.58
CA THR A 342 -17.70 -9.06 0.38
C THR A 342 -17.06 -7.79 0.94
N SER A 343 -17.67 -6.63 0.67
CA SER A 343 -17.25 -5.35 1.26
C SER A 343 -17.28 -5.40 2.80
N ALA A 344 -18.25 -6.09 3.39
CA ALA A 344 -18.34 -6.27 4.84
C ALA A 344 -17.13 -7.05 5.40
N VAL A 345 -16.63 -8.03 4.67
CA VAL A 345 -15.45 -8.84 5.05
C VAL A 345 -14.14 -8.07 4.88
N THR A 346 -14.01 -7.23 3.86
CA THR A 346 -12.79 -6.47 3.61
C THR A 346 -12.66 -5.21 4.47
N THR A 347 -13.76 -4.64 4.91
CA THR A 347 -13.80 -3.40 5.70
C THR A 347 -12.96 -3.46 6.98
N PRO A 348 -13.01 -4.52 7.81
CA PRO A 348 -12.13 -4.63 8.97
C PRO A 348 -10.65 -4.45 8.62
N ALA A 349 -10.19 -5.07 7.54
CA ALA A 349 -8.80 -4.96 7.10
C ALA A 349 -8.45 -3.50 6.72
N LEU A 350 -9.28 -2.86 5.91
CA LEU A 350 -9.05 -1.47 5.48
C LEU A 350 -9.02 -0.50 6.68
N VAL A 351 -9.95 -0.65 7.62
CA VAL A 351 -10.00 0.19 8.83
C VAL A 351 -8.76 -0.01 9.70
N ILE A 352 -8.37 -1.26 9.95
CA ILE A 352 -7.20 -1.55 10.79
C ILE A 352 -5.89 -1.09 10.14
N VAL A 353 -5.72 -1.32 8.84
CA VAL A 353 -4.55 -0.80 8.10
C VAL A 353 -4.50 0.72 8.20
N GLY A 354 -5.65 1.39 8.05
CA GLY A 354 -5.76 2.83 8.27
C GLY A 354 -5.29 3.23 9.68
N ILE A 355 -5.75 2.53 10.73
CA ILE A 355 -5.35 2.79 12.13
C ILE A 355 -3.83 2.63 12.30
N LEU A 356 -3.23 1.60 11.73
CA LEU A 356 -1.78 1.39 11.82
C LEU A 356 -0.99 2.52 11.15
N MET A 357 -1.47 3.03 10.02
CA MET A 357 -0.81 4.13 9.30
C MET A 357 -0.99 5.49 9.98
N ILE A 358 -2.11 5.71 10.68
CA ILE A 358 -2.39 6.95 11.44
C ILE A 358 -1.33 7.19 12.54
N GLY A 359 -0.68 6.16 13.03
CA GLY A 359 0.43 6.28 13.99
C GLY A 359 1.52 7.26 13.55
N ASN A 360 1.68 7.51 12.25
CA ASN A 360 2.61 8.50 11.70
C ASN A 360 2.32 9.95 12.17
N VAL A 361 1.10 10.26 12.57
CA VAL A 361 0.71 11.59 13.11
C VAL A 361 1.53 11.96 14.33
N ALA A 362 1.92 10.99 15.16
CA ALA A 362 2.72 11.20 16.36
C ALA A 362 4.14 11.70 16.06
N HIS A 363 4.64 11.51 14.85
CA HIS A 363 5.97 11.94 14.43
C HIS A 363 6.00 13.32 13.76
N ILE A 364 4.84 14.00 13.65
CA ILE A 364 4.72 15.35 13.12
C ILE A 364 4.84 16.35 14.26
N ASP A 365 5.71 17.35 14.11
CA ASP A 365 5.85 18.43 15.10
C ASP A 365 4.73 19.47 14.93
N TRP A 366 3.61 19.22 15.59
CA TRP A 366 2.43 20.11 15.57
C TRP A 366 2.65 21.44 16.29
N THR A 367 3.73 21.59 17.05
CA THR A 367 4.05 22.86 17.73
C THR A 367 4.63 23.90 16.77
N LYS A 368 5.19 23.45 15.65
CA LYS A 368 5.70 24.31 14.58
C LYS A 368 4.61 24.55 13.54
N PHE A 369 4.02 25.73 13.55
CA PHE A 369 2.88 26.06 12.70
C PHE A 369 3.22 25.94 11.20
N GLU A 370 4.45 26.29 10.80
CA GLU A 370 4.95 26.16 9.42
C GLU A 370 5.01 24.72 8.92
N VAL A 371 5.04 23.73 9.82
CA VAL A 371 5.02 22.30 9.53
C VAL A 371 3.61 21.73 9.72
N ALA A 372 2.90 22.20 10.75
CA ALA A 372 1.56 21.74 11.08
C ALA A 372 0.56 22.03 9.96
N VAL A 373 0.61 23.21 9.35
CA VAL A 373 -0.32 23.63 8.29
C VAL A 373 -0.26 22.70 7.07
N PRO A 374 0.90 22.52 6.39
CA PRO A 374 0.98 21.61 5.24
C PRO A 374 0.60 20.18 5.62
N SER A 375 1.04 19.68 6.79
CA SER A 375 0.71 18.32 7.26
C SER A 375 -0.78 18.14 7.49
N PHE A 376 -1.44 19.09 8.10
CA PHE A 376 -2.89 19.09 8.31
C PHE A 376 -3.66 19.04 6.98
N PHE A 377 -3.29 19.89 6.02
CA PHE A 377 -3.94 19.91 4.71
C PHE A 377 -3.70 18.64 3.91
N VAL A 378 -2.52 18.03 3.97
CA VAL A 378 -2.26 16.72 3.35
C VAL A 378 -3.28 15.70 3.85
N ILE A 379 -3.38 15.55 5.17
CA ILE A 379 -4.24 14.54 5.79
C ILE A 379 -5.71 14.81 5.48
N LEU A 380 -6.15 16.05 5.70
CA LEU A 380 -7.56 16.44 5.55
C LEU A 380 -8.02 16.33 4.10
N MET A 381 -7.24 16.85 3.17
CA MET A 381 -7.66 16.95 1.77
C MET A 381 -7.66 15.60 1.05
N MET A 382 -6.83 14.64 1.45
CA MET A 382 -6.91 13.28 0.93
C MET A 382 -8.30 12.66 1.16
N VAL A 383 -8.87 12.86 2.34
CA VAL A 383 -10.18 12.31 2.69
C VAL A 383 -11.31 13.12 2.05
N LEU A 384 -11.28 14.45 2.18
CA LEU A 384 -12.38 15.32 1.74
C LEU A 384 -12.53 15.38 0.22
N THR A 385 -11.41 15.32 -0.53
CA THR A 385 -11.44 15.31 -2.01
C THR A 385 -11.51 13.90 -2.59
N PHE A 386 -11.49 12.88 -1.73
CA PHE A 386 -11.38 11.48 -2.15
C PHE A 386 -10.19 11.23 -3.11
N SER A 387 -9.08 11.95 -2.89
CA SER A 387 -7.91 11.93 -3.77
C SER A 387 -6.59 12.07 -2.99
N ILE A 388 -5.77 11.02 -3.02
CA ILE A 388 -4.43 11.04 -2.44
C ILE A 388 -3.54 12.08 -3.15
N ALA A 389 -3.65 12.17 -4.48
CA ALA A 389 -2.90 13.12 -5.28
C ALA A 389 -3.15 14.58 -4.87
N THR A 390 -4.42 14.93 -4.66
CA THR A 390 -4.81 16.29 -4.23
C THR A 390 -4.21 16.63 -2.86
N GLY A 391 -4.25 15.71 -1.91
CA GLY A 391 -3.65 15.91 -0.59
C GLY A 391 -2.13 16.13 -0.69
N ILE A 392 -1.42 15.29 -1.44
CA ILE A 392 0.03 15.45 -1.68
C ILE A 392 0.32 16.80 -2.33
N ALA A 393 -0.39 17.15 -3.41
CA ALA A 393 -0.19 18.40 -4.13
C ALA A 393 -0.33 19.62 -3.23
N ILE A 394 -1.37 19.67 -2.42
CA ILE A 394 -1.62 20.77 -1.47
C ILE A 394 -0.49 20.87 -0.43
N GLY A 395 -0.04 19.74 0.12
CA GLY A 395 1.08 19.73 1.07
C GLY A 395 2.37 20.27 0.48
N PHE A 396 2.69 19.87 -0.75
CA PHE A 396 3.88 20.35 -1.47
C PHE A 396 3.80 21.84 -1.89
N ILE A 397 2.59 22.37 -2.03
CA ILE A 397 2.39 23.81 -2.27
C ILE A 397 2.54 24.58 -0.96
N PHE A 398 1.86 24.16 0.12
CA PHE A 398 1.85 24.90 1.38
C PHE A 398 3.19 24.88 2.10
N TYR A 399 3.94 23.78 2.05
CA TYR A 399 5.19 23.65 2.81
C TYR A 399 6.23 24.73 2.44
N PRO A 400 6.62 24.94 1.16
CA PRO A 400 7.52 26.02 0.81
C PRO A 400 7.00 27.40 1.18
N ILE A 401 5.69 27.64 1.01
CA ILE A 401 5.04 28.91 1.35
C ILE A 401 5.18 29.21 2.84
N THR A 402 4.79 28.29 3.71
CA THR A 402 4.85 28.48 5.16
C THR A 402 6.28 28.65 5.66
N MET A 403 7.25 27.92 5.09
CA MET A 403 8.66 28.04 5.43
C MET A 403 9.23 29.39 5.00
N VAL A 404 8.88 29.88 3.81
CA VAL A 404 9.29 31.22 3.34
C VAL A 404 8.72 32.31 4.24
N LEU A 405 7.43 32.26 4.56
CA LEU A 405 6.77 33.22 5.45
C LEU A 405 7.40 33.23 6.86
N LYS A 406 7.91 32.10 7.33
CA LYS A 406 8.63 31.99 8.60
C LYS A 406 10.08 32.49 8.52
N GLY A 407 10.58 32.84 7.32
CA GLY A 407 11.98 33.24 7.11
C GLY A 407 12.95 32.06 7.01
N ARG A 408 12.46 30.82 6.95
CA ARG A 408 13.26 29.58 6.90
C ARG A 408 13.44 29.04 5.49
N TYR A 409 13.41 29.91 4.48
CA TYR A 409 13.49 29.54 3.06
C TYR A 409 14.77 28.78 2.68
N LYS A 410 15.87 28.96 3.42
CA LYS A 410 17.14 28.26 3.19
C LYS A 410 17.09 26.77 3.57
N GLU A 411 16.14 26.38 4.40
CA GLU A 411 15.96 24.99 4.81
C GLU A 411 15.12 24.19 3.80
N VAL A 412 14.45 24.88 2.88
CA VAL A 412 13.64 24.24 1.84
C VAL A 412 14.55 23.84 0.67
N HIS A 413 14.59 22.54 0.39
CA HIS A 413 15.38 22.04 -0.72
C HIS A 413 14.84 22.56 -2.08
N PRO A 414 15.68 22.93 -3.06
CA PRO A 414 15.22 23.45 -4.36
C PRO A 414 14.18 22.60 -5.08
N ILE A 415 14.24 21.26 -4.94
CA ILE A 415 13.27 20.32 -5.49
C ILE A 415 11.85 20.63 -5.00
N MET A 416 11.68 21.09 -3.75
CA MET A 416 10.35 21.42 -3.21
C MET A 416 9.72 22.63 -3.91
N TYR A 417 10.51 23.61 -4.31
CA TYR A 417 10.02 24.76 -5.11
C TYR A 417 9.62 24.32 -6.53
N VAL A 418 10.38 23.42 -7.15
CA VAL A 418 10.02 22.85 -8.46
C VAL A 418 8.71 22.09 -8.36
N MET A 419 8.56 21.26 -7.32
CA MET A 419 7.33 20.50 -7.08
C MET A 419 6.14 21.43 -6.80
N MET A 420 6.32 22.48 -6.02
CA MET A 420 5.28 23.49 -5.79
C MET A 420 4.76 24.07 -7.12
N VAL A 421 5.66 24.48 -8.01
CA VAL A 421 5.28 25.01 -9.33
C VAL A 421 4.55 23.97 -10.16
N LEU A 422 5.05 22.74 -10.22
CA LEU A 422 4.41 21.65 -10.95
C LEU A 422 2.98 21.36 -10.44
N PHE A 423 2.78 21.34 -9.13
CA PHE A 423 1.44 21.10 -8.56
C PHE A 423 0.51 22.32 -8.70
N ILE A 424 1.01 23.55 -8.71
CA ILE A 424 0.20 24.72 -9.06
C ILE A 424 -0.25 24.63 -10.51
N LEU A 425 0.64 24.30 -11.45
CA LEU A 425 0.27 24.07 -12.85
C LEU A 425 -0.73 22.94 -13.01
N TYR A 426 -0.58 21.87 -12.23
CA TYR A 426 -1.55 20.78 -12.18
C TYR A 426 -2.96 21.27 -11.84
N PHE A 427 -3.11 22.08 -10.77
CA PHE A 427 -4.42 22.63 -10.40
C PHE A 427 -4.96 23.66 -11.41
N MET A 428 -4.09 24.35 -12.14
CA MET A 428 -4.54 25.33 -13.15
C MET A 428 -4.99 24.70 -14.46
N PHE A 429 -4.42 23.56 -14.87
CA PHE A 429 -4.62 23.02 -16.21
C PHE A 429 -5.26 21.62 -16.26
N VAL A 430 -5.36 20.91 -15.14
CA VAL A 430 -5.84 19.51 -15.12
C VAL A 430 -7.03 19.30 -14.22
N VAL A 431 -7.17 20.03 -13.12
CA VAL A 431 -8.33 20.03 -12.23
C VAL A 431 -9.23 21.22 -12.52
#